data_8fb0f95dcc968d706cb582b335c797f9
#
_entry.id   8fb0f95dcc968d706cb582b335c797f9
#
_cell.length_a   1.000
_cell.length_b   1.000
_cell.length_c   1.000
_cell.angle_alpha   90.00
_cell.angle_beta   90.00
_cell.angle_gamma   90.00
#
_symmetry.space_group_name_H-M   'P 1'
#
loop_
_entity.id
_entity.type
_entity.pdbx_description
1 polymer ?
#
loop_
_entity_poly.entity_id
_entity_poly.type
_entity_poly.pdbx_seq_one_letter_code
_entity_poly.pdbx_strand_id
1 'polypeptide(L)'
;MRQLLLPLATALALAACPSSQRSATEEGSAPAAQGAGAASADTAFHPAWSRTAAIYEVNVRQYTPEGTLAALEQHLPRLQQLGVDILWLMPVQPIGVKNRKGGLGSYYSIADYTAINPEYGTEADFRHFVDAAHRQGLKVILDWVPNHTAFDHEWATSHRDYYDLRPDGSMRNARDNEGKETDWTDVAELNYANAEMRRAMIGEMRWWVDSMNVDGFRCDVAGGVPADFWVDARRQLKAAKPDLFLLAEAESPAMHAAFDMTYGWELHHLLNEISTGKRSTAELDRYFARQDTLYGPGAYRMYFTSNHDENSWQGTEFERMGANHVPAFVLSATAARGMPLLYTGQEVSLNKRLRFFEKDTVDWSGPSLADFYRALLDLKERQPALANGPWGGAQTPLRTNGGDRVYAFTRTRDANTVLVAVNFGDAPARVAYQGLAQPGEYTDWFAKSKVPLAATGSLDIPAHGYRVLVR
;
A
#
# COMPACT_ATOMS: atom_id res chain seq x y z
N MET A 1 25.78 20.68 -46.23
CA MET A 1 27.02 19.90 -46.10
C MET A 1 26.79 18.80 -45.10
N ARG A 2 26.79 17.56 -45.61
CA ARG A 2 26.62 16.30 -44.83
C ARG A 2 27.93 15.98 -44.12
N GLN A 3 27.88 15.50 -42.88
CA GLN A 3 28.83 14.52 -42.40
C GLN A 3 28.13 13.54 -41.45
N LEU A 4 28.14 12.29 -41.92
CA LEU A 4 27.81 11.06 -41.17
C LEU A 4 28.99 10.71 -40.22
N LEU A 5 28.69 10.17 -39.06
CA LEU A 5 29.59 9.31 -38.32
C LEU A 5 28.84 8.09 -37.79
N LEU A 6 29.27 6.93 -38.19
CA LEU A 6 28.85 5.58 -37.81
C LEU A 6 29.39 5.17 -36.42
N PRO A 7 28.78 4.17 -35.76
CA PRO A 7 29.20 3.70 -34.44
C PRO A 7 30.28 2.63 -34.48
N LEU A 8 31.16 2.63 -33.49
CA LEU A 8 32.18 1.63 -33.24
C LEU A 8 31.58 0.50 -32.36
N ALA A 9 31.57 -0.71 -32.94
CA ALA A 9 31.23 -1.93 -32.21
C ALA A 9 32.49 -2.49 -31.55
N THR A 10 32.45 -2.76 -30.25
CA THR A 10 33.52 -3.46 -29.53
C THR A 10 33.01 -4.86 -29.14
N ALA A 11 33.65 -5.87 -29.76
CA ALA A 11 33.43 -7.27 -29.45
C ALA A 11 34.20 -7.65 -28.19
N LEU A 12 33.57 -8.34 -27.25
CA LEU A 12 34.26 -8.99 -26.11
C LEU A 12 34.26 -10.51 -26.32
N ALA A 13 35.46 -11.07 -26.27
CA ALA A 13 35.74 -12.46 -26.48
C ALA A 13 35.41 -13.32 -25.26
N LEU A 14 34.77 -14.47 -25.51
CA LEU A 14 34.59 -15.56 -24.55
C LEU A 14 35.89 -16.34 -24.35
N ALA A 15 36.31 -16.48 -23.10
CA ALA A 15 37.34 -17.44 -22.70
C ALA A 15 36.65 -18.64 -22.02
N ALA A 16 36.81 -19.81 -22.61
CA ALA A 16 36.42 -21.11 -22.07
C ALA A 16 37.52 -21.66 -21.18
N CYS A 17 37.16 -22.28 -20.05
CA CYS A 17 38.04 -23.15 -19.25
C CYS A 17 37.37 -24.50 -18.98
N PRO A 18 38.14 -25.59 -18.88
CA PRO A 18 37.70 -26.94 -19.18
C PRO A 18 37.15 -27.73 -17.98
N SER A 19 36.36 -28.74 -18.36
CA SER A 19 35.77 -29.78 -17.52
C SER A 19 36.79 -30.72 -16.88
N SER A 20 36.63 -31.06 -15.59
CA SER A 20 37.14 -32.27 -14.98
C SER A 20 36.00 -33.16 -14.53
N GLN A 21 35.87 -34.30 -15.20
CA GLN A 21 35.04 -35.43 -14.77
C GLN A 21 35.62 -36.10 -13.52
N ARG A 22 34.78 -36.45 -12.56
CA ARG A 22 34.98 -37.59 -11.68
C ARG A 22 33.65 -38.34 -11.45
N SER A 23 33.83 -39.63 -11.54
CA SER A 23 32.93 -40.74 -11.59
C SER A 23 31.94 -40.89 -10.44
N ALA A 24 30.80 -41.50 -10.78
CA ALA A 24 29.71 -42.00 -9.93
C ALA A 24 30.16 -43.11 -8.99
N THR A 25 29.56 -43.15 -7.79
CA THR A 25 29.27 -44.37 -7.03
C THR A 25 27.89 -44.24 -6.40
N GLU A 26 27.23 -45.38 -6.36
CA GLU A 26 25.82 -45.65 -6.17
C GLU A 26 25.30 -45.51 -4.71
N GLU A 27 23.97 -45.39 -4.66
CA GLU A 27 23.00 -45.91 -3.67
C GLU A 27 22.83 -45.23 -2.32
N GLY A 28 21.61 -44.78 -2.15
CA GLY A 28 21.03 -44.39 -0.88
C GLY A 28 19.66 -43.74 -1.06
N SER A 29 18.62 -44.55 -1.33
CA SER A 29 17.23 -44.13 -1.33
C SER A 29 16.81 -43.64 0.07
N ALA A 30 16.54 -42.35 0.21
CA ALA A 30 15.83 -41.79 1.36
C ALA A 30 14.36 -41.54 1.03
N PRO A 31 13.43 -41.78 1.98
CA PRO A 31 12.00 -41.76 1.72
C PRO A 31 11.47 -40.34 1.50
N ALA A 32 10.46 -40.24 0.66
CA ALA A 32 9.69 -39.06 0.39
C ALA A 32 9.20 -38.41 1.70
N ALA A 33 9.68 -37.23 2.01
CA ALA A 33 9.11 -36.41 3.06
C ALA A 33 7.74 -35.89 2.59
N GLN A 34 6.71 -36.43 3.22
CA GLN A 34 5.34 -35.95 3.10
C GLN A 34 5.26 -34.49 3.46
N GLY A 35 4.57 -33.70 2.62
CA GLY A 35 4.25 -32.32 2.88
C GLY A 35 3.47 -32.17 4.18
N ALA A 36 4.11 -31.55 5.15
CA ALA A 36 3.46 -31.12 6.37
C ALA A 36 3.89 -29.68 6.67
N GLY A 37 2.94 -28.76 6.69
CA GLY A 37 2.95 -27.64 7.58
C GLY A 37 3.76 -26.41 7.19
N ALA A 38 3.39 -25.74 6.12
CA ALA A 38 3.75 -24.32 5.92
C ALA A 38 2.79 -23.37 6.68
N ALA A 39 2.32 -23.75 7.85
CA ALA A 39 1.30 -22.97 8.59
C ALA A 39 1.73 -22.53 9.99
N SER A 40 2.98 -22.68 10.40
CA SER A 40 3.39 -22.34 11.78
C SER A 40 4.49 -21.28 11.90
N ALA A 41 4.96 -20.70 10.82
CA ALA A 41 5.87 -19.57 10.88
C ALA A 41 5.08 -18.28 10.65
N ASP A 42 4.96 -17.48 11.70
CA ASP A 42 4.73 -16.04 11.67
C ASP A 42 3.36 -15.45 12.01
N THR A 43 2.50 -16.15 12.76
CA THR A 43 1.35 -15.48 13.38
C THR A 43 1.75 -14.44 14.44
N ALA A 44 3.00 -14.46 14.90
CA ALA A 44 3.55 -13.49 15.84
C ALA A 44 4.13 -12.23 15.19
N PHE A 45 4.45 -12.27 13.89
CA PHE A 45 5.04 -11.13 13.19
C PHE A 45 4.00 -10.04 12.92
N HIS A 46 2.84 -10.40 12.40
CA HIS A 46 1.77 -9.47 12.07
C HIS A 46 0.70 -9.41 13.16
N PRO A 47 0.13 -8.24 13.48
CA PRO A 47 -0.97 -8.15 14.42
C PRO A 47 -2.21 -8.90 13.90
N ALA A 48 -2.88 -9.64 14.78
CA ALA A 48 -4.02 -10.48 14.39
C ALA A 48 -5.16 -9.69 13.74
N TRP A 49 -5.39 -8.45 14.18
CA TRP A 49 -6.43 -7.56 13.66
C TRP A 49 -6.19 -7.13 12.21
N SER A 50 -4.94 -7.22 11.69
CA SER A 50 -4.61 -6.81 10.31
C SER A 50 -5.02 -7.83 9.24
N ARG A 51 -5.44 -9.04 9.63
CA ARG A 51 -5.66 -10.16 8.70
C ARG A 51 -6.76 -9.94 7.68
N THR A 52 -7.78 -9.19 8.02
CA THR A 52 -8.91 -8.85 7.13
C THR A 52 -9.03 -7.35 6.89
N ALA A 53 -8.16 -6.57 7.52
CA ALA A 53 -8.24 -5.12 7.56
C ALA A 53 -8.13 -4.45 6.18
N ALA A 54 -8.75 -3.28 6.09
CA ALA A 54 -8.65 -2.31 5.01
C ALA A 54 -8.23 -0.96 5.57
N ILE A 55 -7.43 -0.21 4.80
CA ILE A 55 -6.92 1.11 5.19
C ILE A 55 -7.78 2.21 4.57
N TYR A 56 -8.02 3.26 5.35
CA TYR A 56 -8.51 4.55 4.86
C TYR A 56 -7.46 5.63 5.15
N GLU A 57 -6.97 6.25 4.11
CA GLU A 57 -5.99 7.34 4.21
C GLU A 57 -6.70 8.66 4.43
N VAL A 58 -6.32 9.39 5.49
CA VAL A 58 -6.95 10.63 5.91
C VAL A 58 -5.98 11.79 5.86
N ASN A 59 -6.32 12.80 5.08
CA ASN A 59 -5.70 14.11 5.15
C ASN A 59 -6.51 15.03 6.07
N VAL A 60 -6.07 15.23 7.31
CA VAL A 60 -6.78 16.01 8.33
C VAL A 60 -7.09 17.43 7.84
N ARG A 61 -6.13 18.10 7.18
CA ARG A 61 -6.29 19.45 6.63
C ARG A 61 -7.43 19.55 5.62
N GLN A 62 -7.62 18.49 4.81
CA GLN A 62 -8.52 18.52 3.63
C GLN A 62 -9.87 17.88 3.89
N TYR A 63 -9.99 17.04 4.93
CA TYR A 63 -11.15 16.19 5.14
C TYR A 63 -12.44 16.97 5.44
N THR A 64 -12.34 18.00 6.30
CA THR A 64 -13.47 18.86 6.66
C THR A 64 -13.16 20.32 6.35
N PRO A 65 -14.18 21.20 6.26
CA PRO A 65 -13.94 22.63 6.14
C PRO A 65 -13.07 23.19 7.26
N GLU A 66 -13.23 22.72 8.49
CA GLU A 66 -12.43 23.11 9.65
C GLU A 66 -10.99 22.62 9.53
N GLY A 67 -10.80 21.37 9.06
CA GLY A 67 -9.50 20.71 8.94
C GLY A 67 -8.87 20.40 10.28
N THR A 68 -9.68 20.03 11.28
CA THR A 68 -9.24 19.74 12.64
C THR A 68 -9.54 18.29 13.03
N LEU A 69 -8.82 17.76 14.02
CA LEU A 69 -9.07 16.43 14.59
C LEU A 69 -10.47 16.32 15.20
N ALA A 70 -10.92 17.36 15.88
CA ALA A 70 -12.26 17.39 16.47
C ALA A 70 -13.39 17.32 15.41
N ALA A 71 -13.20 17.98 14.26
CA ALA A 71 -14.15 17.88 13.16
C ALA A 71 -14.08 16.50 12.48
N LEU A 72 -12.88 15.95 12.27
CA LEU A 72 -12.69 14.61 11.72
C LEU A 72 -13.34 13.54 12.62
N GLU A 73 -13.26 13.67 13.93
CA GLU A 73 -13.83 12.73 14.90
C GLU A 73 -15.34 12.49 14.68
N GLN A 74 -16.08 13.52 14.26
CA GLN A 74 -17.51 13.41 13.98
C GLN A 74 -17.81 12.44 12.80
N HIS A 75 -16.80 12.11 11.99
CA HIS A 75 -16.93 11.20 10.86
C HIS A 75 -16.51 9.76 11.16
N LEU A 76 -15.99 9.46 12.35
CA LEU A 76 -15.61 8.10 12.75
C LEU A 76 -16.74 7.07 12.59
N PRO A 77 -18.01 7.37 12.99
CA PRO A 77 -19.12 6.43 12.77
C PRO A 77 -19.36 6.11 11.30
N ARG A 78 -19.22 7.10 10.41
CA ARG A 78 -19.36 6.91 8.96
C ARG A 78 -18.23 6.03 8.41
N LEU A 79 -17.00 6.23 8.85
CA LEU A 79 -15.83 5.45 8.43
C LEU A 79 -15.94 4.00 8.92
N GLN A 80 -16.36 3.80 10.16
CA GLN A 80 -16.65 2.47 10.68
C GLN A 80 -17.77 1.76 9.88
N GLN A 81 -18.85 2.47 9.54
CA GLN A 81 -19.93 1.93 8.71
C GLN A 81 -19.49 1.65 7.27
N LEU A 82 -18.49 2.33 6.75
CA LEU A 82 -17.89 2.06 5.45
C LEU A 82 -17.15 0.71 5.43
N GLY A 83 -16.76 0.21 6.61
CA GLY A 83 -16.07 -1.07 6.75
C GLY A 83 -14.55 -0.96 6.66
N VAL A 84 -13.98 0.21 6.95
CA VAL A 84 -12.54 0.36 7.11
C VAL A 84 -12.12 0.02 8.53
N ASP A 85 -10.89 -0.45 8.70
CA ASP A 85 -10.37 -0.88 10.00
C ASP A 85 -9.24 0.00 10.48
N ILE A 86 -8.46 0.55 9.56
CA ILE A 86 -7.26 1.34 9.83
C ILE A 86 -7.44 2.74 9.27
N LEU A 87 -7.30 3.73 10.13
CA LEU A 87 -7.15 5.14 9.73
C LEU A 87 -5.67 5.46 9.64
N TRP A 88 -5.16 5.68 8.44
CA TRP A 88 -3.84 6.24 8.23
C TRP A 88 -3.96 7.75 8.16
N LEU A 89 -3.53 8.43 9.22
CA LEU A 89 -3.45 9.90 9.24
C LEU A 89 -2.17 10.34 8.57
N MET A 90 -2.27 11.16 7.51
CA MET A 90 -1.13 11.90 6.97
C MET A 90 -0.46 12.72 8.08
N PRO A 91 0.80 13.20 7.90
CA PRO A 91 1.54 13.80 9.01
C PRO A 91 0.75 14.89 9.74
N VAL A 92 0.71 14.77 11.06
CA VAL A 92 -0.05 15.69 11.95
C VAL A 92 0.87 16.65 12.72
N GLN A 93 2.16 16.56 12.51
CA GLN A 93 3.17 17.37 13.18
C GLN A 93 3.21 18.81 12.62
N PRO A 94 3.78 19.78 13.36
CA PRO A 94 4.02 21.13 12.88
C PRO A 94 4.90 21.13 11.63
N ILE A 95 4.58 22.03 10.71
CA ILE A 95 5.27 22.18 9.43
C ILE A 95 6.33 23.27 9.51
N GLY A 96 7.54 23.00 8.99
CA GLY A 96 8.62 23.97 8.91
C GLY A 96 8.24 25.27 8.20
N VAL A 97 8.88 26.36 8.59
CA VAL A 97 8.67 27.70 8.00
C VAL A 97 9.80 28.04 7.04
N LYS A 98 11.02 27.56 7.35
CA LYS A 98 12.19 27.84 6.54
C LYS A 98 12.11 27.11 5.20
N ASN A 99 12.22 27.86 4.12
CA ASN A 99 12.10 27.37 2.74
C ASN A 99 10.71 26.76 2.40
N ARG A 100 9.68 27.08 3.17
CA ARG A 100 8.32 26.55 3.01
C ARG A 100 7.82 26.71 1.58
N LYS A 101 7.26 25.64 1.01
CA LYS A 101 6.60 25.63 -0.29
C LYS A 101 5.10 25.95 -0.12
N GLY A 102 4.54 26.79 -1.01
CA GLY A 102 3.13 27.18 -0.95
C GLY A 102 2.75 27.97 0.32
N GLY A 103 1.46 28.12 0.56
CA GLY A 103 0.96 28.93 1.68
C GLY A 103 1.08 28.23 3.03
N LEU A 104 0.69 26.95 3.10
CA LEU A 104 0.64 26.17 4.35
C LEU A 104 1.79 25.17 4.49
N GLY A 105 2.56 24.94 3.44
CA GLY A 105 3.70 24.03 3.44
C GLY A 105 3.35 22.56 3.25
N SER A 106 4.41 21.76 3.07
CA SER A 106 4.33 20.31 2.96
C SER A 106 4.07 19.67 4.32
N TYR A 107 3.14 18.75 4.41
CA TYR A 107 2.92 17.90 5.59
C TYR A 107 4.18 17.13 5.99
N TYR A 108 5.05 16.84 5.02
CA TYR A 108 6.28 16.06 5.19
C TYR A 108 7.49 16.92 5.60
N SER A 109 7.33 18.24 5.74
CA SER A 109 8.37 19.13 6.28
C SER A 109 8.20 19.26 7.80
N ILE A 110 8.63 18.23 8.53
CA ILE A 110 8.41 18.09 9.98
C ILE A 110 9.31 19.07 10.75
N ALA A 111 8.69 19.95 11.55
CA ALA A 111 9.41 20.90 12.41
C ALA A 111 9.62 20.39 13.85
N ASP A 112 8.77 19.50 14.34
CA ASP A 112 8.83 18.88 15.66
C ASP A 112 8.12 17.52 15.60
N TYR A 113 8.82 16.44 15.95
CA TYR A 113 8.28 15.09 15.84
C TYR A 113 7.22 14.76 16.90
N THR A 114 7.21 15.41 18.05
CA THR A 114 6.33 15.07 19.19
C THR A 114 5.22 16.09 19.43
N ALA A 115 5.10 17.11 18.58
CA ALA A 115 4.04 18.10 18.67
C ALA A 115 2.91 17.83 17.65
N ILE A 116 1.73 18.35 17.93
CA ILE A 116 0.59 18.41 17.01
C ILE A 116 0.60 19.78 16.31
N ASN A 117 0.39 19.77 14.99
CA ASN A 117 0.19 21.00 14.24
C ASN A 117 -1.00 21.78 14.84
N PRO A 118 -0.79 23.02 15.31
CA PRO A 118 -1.86 23.81 15.92
C PRO A 118 -3.06 24.07 15.01
N GLU A 119 -2.91 23.92 13.68
CA GLU A 119 -4.05 23.95 12.74
C GLU A 119 -5.01 22.76 12.95
N TYR A 120 -4.53 21.63 13.48
CA TYR A 120 -5.33 20.41 13.66
C TYR A 120 -5.92 20.27 15.07
N GLY A 121 -5.33 20.95 16.05
CA GLY A 121 -5.73 20.90 17.46
C GLY A 121 -4.52 20.77 18.39
N THR A 122 -4.77 20.19 19.54
CA THR A 122 -3.80 19.97 20.63
C THR A 122 -3.47 18.47 20.79
N GLU A 123 -2.49 18.16 21.64
CA GLU A 123 -2.24 16.77 22.07
C GLU A 123 -3.48 16.13 22.74
N ALA A 124 -4.23 16.91 23.49
CA ALA A 124 -5.46 16.43 24.14
C ALA A 124 -6.52 16.06 23.08
N ASP A 125 -6.64 16.85 22.01
CA ASP A 125 -7.55 16.57 20.89
C ASP A 125 -7.10 15.30 20.15
N PHE A 126 -5.81 15.11 19.94
CA PHE A 126 -5.30 13.90 19.30
C PHE A 126 -5.55 12.65 20.15
N ARG A 127 -5.28 12.68 21.44
CA ARG A 127 -5.58 11.56 22.36
C ARG A 127 -7.07 11.24 22.35
N HIS A 128 -7.92 12.28 22.42
CA HIS A 128 -9.37 12.10 22.39
C HIS A 128 -9.82 11.44 21.08
N PHE A 129 -9.25 11.87 19.93
CA PHE A 129 -9.51 11.29 18.62
C PHE A 129 -9.12 9.79 18.56
N VAL A 130 -7.91 9.43 19.02
CA VAL A 130 -7.44 8.04 19.06
C VAL A 130 -8.33 7.19 19.94
N ASP A 131 -8.68 7.68 21.13
CA ASP A 131 -9.60 6.98 22.04
C ASP A 131 -11.01 6.81 21.45
N ALA A 132 -11.49 7.82 20.71
CA ALA A 132 -12.79 7.76 20.01
C ALA A 132 -12.76 6.73 18.87
N ALA A 133 -11.67 6.69 18.10
CA ALA A 133 -11.46 5.70 17.06
C ALA A 133 -11.42 4.28 17.64
N HIS A 134 -10.65 4.06 18.71
CA HIS A 134 -10.57 2.77 19.40
C HIS A 134 -11.91 2.30 19.97
N ARG A 135 -12.74 3.20 20.53
CA ARG A 135 -14.10 2.86 20.98
C ARG A 135 -14.99 2.35 19.86
N GLN A 136 -14.71 2.71 18.62
CA GLN A 136 -15.43 2.23 17.44
C GLN A 136 -14.75 1.04 16.75
N GLY A 137 -13.69 0.48 17.35
CA GLY A 137 -12.95 -0.65 16.79
C GLY A 137 -11.95 -0.27 15.68
N LEU A 138 -11.79 1.02 15.39
CA LEU A 138 -10.84 1.50 14.40
C LEU A 138 -9.42 1.55 14.97
N LYS A 139 -8.43 1.25 14.15
CA LYS A 139 -7.01 1.41 14.43
C LYS A 139 -6.50 2.71 13.84
N VAL A 140 -5.54 3.35 14.52
CA VAL A 140 -4.94 4.60 14.04
C VAL A 140 -3.45 4.39 13.81
N ILE A 141 -3.00 4.53 12.55
CA ILE A 141 -1.58 4.59 12.22
C ILE A 141 -1.23 6.00 11.77
N LEU A 142 -0.02 6.43 12.14
CA LEU A 142 0.46 7.77 11.83
C LEU A 142 1.47 7.71 10.69
N ASP A 143 1.38 8.68 9.77
CA ASP A 143 2.43 8.89 8.79
C ASP A 143 3.71 9.38 9.50
N TRP A 144 4.80 8.68 9.27
CA TRP A 144 6.08 8.96 9.89
C TRP A 144 7.13 9.31 8.85
N VAL A 145 7.76 10.45 9.01
CA VAL A 145 8.74 10.98 8.06
C VAL A 145 10.17 10.83 8.62
N PRO A 146 10.83 9.68 8.44
CA PRO A 146 12.12 9.42 9.06
C PRO A 146 13.32 9.85 8.21
N ASN A 147 13.13 10.06 6.89
CA ASN A 147 14.22 10.32 5.96
C ASN A 147 14.80 11.72 6.10
N HIS A 148 13.97 12.69 6.49
CA HIS A 148 14.33 14.12 6.51
C HIS A 148 13.49 14.88 7.53
N THR A 149 13.89 16.11 7.83
CA THR A 149 13.11 17.08 8.62
C THR A 149 13.00 18.41 7.89
N ALA A 150 12.20 19.33 8.41
CA ALA A 150 12.29 20.74 8.02
C ALA A 150 13.69 21.32 8.32
N PHE A 151 14.10 22.34 7.59
CA PHE A 151 15.38 23.03 7.81
C PHE A 151 15.43 23.83 9.11
N ASP A 152 14.29 24.04 9.77
CA ASP A 152 14.11 24.71 11.06
C ASP A 152 13.64 23.78 12.17
N HIS A 153 13.74 22.46 11.99
CA HIS A 153 13.62 21.49 13.07
C HIS A 153 14.65 21.76 14.17
N GLU A 154 14.32 21.52 15.43
CA GLU A 154 15.23 21.82 16.54
C GLU A 154 16.59 21.12 16.42
N TRP A 155 16.64 19.90 15.88
CA TRP A 155 17.88 19.19 15.62
C TRP A 155 18.81 19.92 14.64
N ALA A 156 18.28 20.74 13.75
CA ALA A 156 19.09 21.51 12.81
C ALA A 156 20.02 22.53 13.51
N THR A 157 19.69 22.92 14.74
CA THR A 157 20.51 23.84 15.55
C THR A 157 21.21 23.13 16.69
N SER A 158 20.56 22.17 17.39
CA SER A 158 21.09 21.48 18.57
C SER A 158 21.99 20.29 18.23
N HIS A 159 21.72 19.61 17.10
CA HIS A 159 22.38 18.36 16.68
C HIS A 159 22.67 18.36 15.18
N ARG A 160 23.55 19.28 14.76
CA ARG A 160 23.87 19.45 13.34
C ARG A 160 24.50 18.21 12.70
N ASP A 161 25.14 17.37 13.47
CA ASP A 161 25.71 16.08 13.10
C ASP A 161 24.65 14.98 12.81
N TYR A 162 23.38 15.25 13.13
CA TYR A 162 22.26 14.41 12.75
C TYR A 162 21.91 14.52 11.25
N TYR A 163 22.49 15.50 10.53
CA TYR A 163 22.20 15.75 9.12
C TYR A 163 23.35 15.35 8.20
N ASP A 164 23.01 14.96 6.97
CA ASP A 164 24.00 14.83 5.90
C ASP A 164 24.44 16.23 5.42
N LEU A 165 25.72 16.51 5.62
CA LEU A 165 26.29 17.83 5.31
C LEU A 165 27.10 17.80 4.01
N ARG A 166 27.01 18.89 3.25
CA ARG A 166 27.93 19.15 2.14
C ARG A 166 29.31 19.57 2.65
N PRO A 167 30.35 19.56 1.81
CA PRO A 167 31.68 19.97 2.20
C PRO A 167 31.78 21.41 2.72
N ASP A 168 30.85 22.29 2.33
CA ASP A 168 30.75 23.68 2.81
C ASP A 168 30.00 23.78 4.15
N GLY A 169 29.58 22.65 4.72
CA GLY A 169 28.84 22.58 5.97
C GLY A 169 27.35 22.85 5.84
N SER A 170 26.79 23.09 4.66
CA SER A 170 25.36 23.20 4.46
C SER A 170 24.68 21.84 4.52
N MET A 171 23.43 21.78 5.00
CA MET A 171 22.62 20.56 4.97
C MET A 171 22.19 20.24 3.53
N ARG A 172 22.16 18.95 3.17
CA ARG A 172 21.62 18.50 1.88
C ARG A 172 20.10 18.55 1.90
N ASN A 173 19.51 18.69 0.72
CA ASN A 173 18.10 18.36 0.54
C ASN A 173 17.90 16.84 0.72
N ALA A 174 16.69 16.43 1.00
CA ALA A 174 16.33 15.03 1.14
C ALA A 174 16.66 14.20 -0.12
N ARG A 175 16.90 12.91 0.07
CA ARG A 175 17.04 11.92 -1.01
C ARG A 175 15.77 11.09 -1.16
N ASP A 176 15.55 10.58 -2.36
CA ASP A 176 14.50 9.63 -2.65
C ASP A 176 14.87 8.18 -2.22
N ASN A 177 13.99 7.22 -2.51
CA ASN A 177 14.21 5.81 -2.20
C ASN A 177 15.42 5.19 -2.94
N GLU A 178 15.89 5.80 -4.01
CA GLU A 178 17.06 5.42 -4.79
C GLU A 178 18.35 6.11 -4.32
N GLY A 179 18.26 6.97 -3.29
CA GLY A 179 19.39 7.71 -2.72
C GLY A 179 19.81 8.94 -3.54
N LYS A 180 19.01 9.38 -4.50
CA LYS A 180 19.27 10.58 -5.31
C LYS A 180 18.76 11.83 -4.59
N GLU A 181 19.60 12.87 -4.49
CA GLU A 181 19.19 14.16 -3.93
C GLU A 181 18.05 14.75 -4.76
N THR A 182 16.96 15.12 -4.08
CA THR A 182 15.73 15.64 -4.69
C THR A 182 15.74 17.16 -4.81
N ASP A 183 14.72 17.68 -5.48
CA ASP A 183 14.38 19.11 -5.50
C ASP A 183 13.45 19.54 -4.36
N TRP A 184 13.33 18.72 -3.30
CA TRP A 184 12.56 19.04 -2.10
C TRP A 184 13.34 20.03 -1.23
N THR A 185 13.28 21.30 -1.62
CA THR A 185 14.12 22.38 -1.05
C THR A 185 13.68 22.85 0.33
N ASP A 186 12.59 22.34 0.84
CA ASP A 186 12.00 22.63 2.15
C ASP A 186 12.36 21.61 3.24
N VAL A 187 13.12 20.55 2.89
CA VAL A 187 13.51 19.48 3.82
C VAL A 187 14.98 19.09 3.72
N ALA A 188 15.56 18.71 4.86
CA ALA A 188 16.97 18.38 5.04
C ALA A 188 17.15 16.89 5.37
N GLU A 189 18.09 16.24 4.68
CA GLU A 189 18.45 14.82 4.80
C GLU A 189 19.04 14.49 6.16
N LEU A 190 18.57 13.42 6.80
CA LEU A 190 19.11 12.90 8.05
C LEU A 190 20.29 11.93 7.82
N ASN A 191 21.25 11.95 8.76
CA ASN A 191 22.45 11.13 8.70
C ASN A 191 22.28 9.82 9.49
N TYR A 192 21.87 8.75 8.85
CA TYR A 192 21.71 7.43 9.46
C TYR A 192 23.02 6.72 9.82
N ALA A 193 24.18 7.27 9.49
CA ALA A 193 25.46 6.81 10.05
C ALA A 193 25.65 7.24 11.52
N ASN A 194 24.91 8.27 11.97
CA ASN A 194 24.95 8.74 13.36
C ASN A 194 24.06 7.87 14.26
N ALA A 195 24.68 7.14 15.18
CA ALA A 195 23.97 6.24 16.09
C ALA A 195 23.09 6.97 17.12
N GLU A 196 23.41 8.23 17.47
CA GLU A 196 22.59 9.03 18.41
C GLU A 196 21.33 9.52 17.72
N MET A 197 21.43 9.98 16.46
CA MET A 197 20.28 10.32 15.65
C MET A 197 19.32 9.13 15.51
N ARG A 198 19.83 7.92 15.21
CA ARG A 198 19.00 6.70 15.13
C ARG A 198 18.26 6.43 16.44
N ARG A 199 18.93 6.58 17.61
CA ARG A 199 18.27 6.41 18.92
C ARG A 199 17.23 7.48 19.18
N ALA A 200 17.52 8.73 18.84
CA ALA A 200 16.57 9.83 18.95
C ALA A 200 15.32 9.56 18.10
N MET A 201 15.49 9.22 16.83
CA MET A 201 14.37 8.90 15.92
C MET A 201 13.46 7.78 16.46
N ILE A 202 14.04 6.70 17.02
CA ILE A 202 13.23 5.63 17.63
C ILE A 202 12.54 6.15 18.91
N GLY A 203 13.19 7.04 19.67
CA GLY A 203 12.61 7.69 20.83
C GLY A 203 11.37 8.51 20.50
N GLU A 204 11.44 9.29 19.40
CA GLU A 204 10.30 10.06 18.88
C GLU A 204 9.13 9.15 18.47
N MET A 205 9.40 8.06 17.72
CA MET A 205 8.37 7.06 17.39
C MET A 205 7.74 6.45 18.66
N ARG A 206 8.58 6.12 19.64
CA ARG A 206 8.09 5.53 20.91
C ARG A 206 7.17 6.47 21.66
N TRP A 207 7.45 7.78 21.63
CA TRP A 207 6.58 8.76 22.30
C TRP A 207 5.12 8.67 21.78
N TRP A 208 4.92 8.49 20.46
CA TRP A 208 3.59 8.32 19.89
C TRP A 208 2.91 7.02 20.33
N VAL A 209 3.67 5.95 20.47
CA VAL A 209 3.15 4.66 20.97
C VAL A 209 2.81 4.75 22.45
N ASP A 210 3.74 5.26 23.26
CA ASP A 210 3.64 5.26 24.74
C ASP A 210 2.65 6.35 25.24
N SER A 211 2.62 7.52 24.60
CA SER A 211 1.87 8.69 25.07
C SER A 211 0.56 8.92 24.29
N MET A 212 0.51 8.60 23.01
CA MET A 212 -0.64 8.85 22.14
C MET A 212 -1.40 7.57 21.74
N ASN A 213 -0.88 6.40 22.15
CA ASN A 213 -1.49 5.09 21.93
C ASN A 213 -1.80 4.75 20.47
N VAL A 214 -1.00 5.26 19.50
CA VAL A 214 -1.17 4.91 18.08
C VAL A 214 -0.93 3.41 17.86
N ASP A 215 -1.57 2.83 16.85
CA ASP A 215 -1.49 1.40 16.54
C ASP A 215 -0.39 1.05 15.55
N GLY A 216 0.32 2.05 15.03
CA GLY A 216 1.40 1.84 14.10
C GLY A 216 1.80 3.06 13.29
N PHE A 217 2.58 2.80 12.24
CA PHE A 217 3.11 3.85 11.37
C PHE A 217 3.09 3.42 9.91
N ARG A 218 2.80 4.38 9.02
CA ARG A 218 3.23 4.36 7.63
C ARG A 218 4.52 5.17 7.57
N CYS A 219 5.60 4.56 7.11
CA CYS A 219 6.90 5.21 7.09
C CYS A 219 7.22 5.73 5.68
N ASP A 220 7.32 7.05 5.59
CA ASP A 220 7.62 7.83 4.40
C ASP A 220 9.05 7.56 3.91
N VAL A 221 9.26 7.47 2.59
CA VAL A 221 10.57 7.19 1.96
C VAL A 221 11.35 6.08 2.69
N ALA A 222 10.66 5.04 3.12
CA ALA A 222 11.26 3.98 3.96
C ALA A 222 12.42 3.26 3.27
N GLY A 223 12.42 3.20 1.94
CA GLY A 223 13.50 2.61 1.13
C GLY A 223 14.81 3.41 1.18
N GLY A 224 14.75 4.70 1.46
CA GLY A 224 15.92 5.58 1.64
C GLY A 224 16.60 5.42 3.01
N VAL A 225 15.92 4.80 3.97
CA VAL A 225 16.42 4.58 5.35
C VAL A 225 17.01 3.17 5.47
N PRO A 226 18.18 2.99 6.11
CA PRO A 226 18.84 1.69 6.21
C PRO A 226 17.97 0.60 6.85
N ALA A 227 17.95 -0.60 6.26
CA ALA A 227 17.11 -1.71 6.69
C ALA A 227 17.40 -2.18 8.13
N ASP A 228 18.65 -2.11 8.58
CA ASP A 228 19.06 -2.46 9.94
C ASP A 228 18.49 -1.49 11.00
N PHE A 229 18.32 -0.21 10.65
CA PHE A 229 17.59 0.74 11.49
C PHE A 229 16.14 0.28 11.70
N TRP A 230 15.46 -0.13 10.62
CA TRP A 230 14.07 -0.58 10.70
C TRP A 230 13.90 -1.84 11.54
N VAL A 231 14.85 -2.78 11.45
CA VAL A 231 14.84 -3.99 12.31
C VAL A 231 14.95 -3.61 13.78
N ASP A 232 15.83 -2.67 14.12
CA ASP A 232 15.99 -2.19 15.48
C ASP A 232 14.78 -1.39 15.96
N ALA A 233 14.26 -0.49 15.13
CA ALA A 233 13.04 0.27 15.40
C ALA A 233 11.84 -0.66 15.67
N ARG A 234 11.59 -1.65 14.79
CA ARG A 234 10.53 -2.63 14.99
C ARG A 234 10.67 -3.36 16.32
N ARG A 235 11.87 -3.86 16.63
CA ARG A 235 12.12 -4.57 17.88
C ARG A 235 11.75 -3.74 19.10
N GLN A 236 12.13 -2.46 19.13
CA GLN A 236 11.87 -1.56 20.25
C GLN A 236 10.39 -1.14 20.32
N LEU A 237 9.76 -0.87 19.19
CA LEU A 237 8.34 -0.49 19.11
C LEU A 237 7.43 -1.67 19.49
N LYS A 238 7.71 -2.88 18.99
CA LYS A 238 6.97 -4.10 19.36
C LYS A 238 7.15 -4.50 20.83
N ALA A 239 8.27 -4.15 21.45
CA ALA A 239 8.45 -4.33 22.89
C ALA A 239 7.51 -3.43 23.71
N ALA A 240 7.16 -2.25 23.21
CA ALA A 240 6.19 -1.35 23.83
C ALA A 240 4.73 -1.75 23.51
N LYS A 241 4.45 -2.07 22.25
CA LYS A 241 3.11 -2.45 21.77
C LYS A 241 3.22 -3.66 20.84
N PRO A 242 3.04 -4.90 21.33
CA PRO A 242 3.28 -6.12 20.55
C PRO A 242 2.44 -6.25 19.26
N ASP A 243 1.25 -5.67 19.25
CA ASP A 243 0.33 -5.67 18.12
C ASP A 243 0.42 -4.43 17.21
N LEU A 244 1.52 -3.66 17.32
CA LEU A 244 1.79 -2.51 16.46
C LEU A 244 1.99 -2.92 14.99
N PHE A 245 1.53 -2.10 14.06
CA PHE A 245 1.60 -2.34 12.61
C PHE A 245 2.54 -1.36 11.91
N LEU A 246 3.36 -1.86 10.99
CA LEU A 246 4.31 -1.05 10.22
C LEU A 246 4.10 -1.24 8.72
N LEU A 247 3.84 -0.13 8.03
CA LEU A 247 3.73 -0.02 6.58
C LEU A 247 4.91 0.80 6.03
N ALA A 248 5.68 0.23 5.10
CA ALA A 248 6.76 0.93 4.41
C ALA A 248 6.28 1.54 3.10
N GLU A 249 6.56 2.81 2.88
CA GLU A 249 6.56 3.37 1.54
C GLU A 249 7.83 2.93 0.81
N ALA A 250 7.81 1.72 0.35
CA ALA A 250 8.85 1.09 -0.44
C ALA A 250 8.28 -0.15 -1.14
N GLU A 251 8.87 -0.54 -2.24
CA GLU A 251 8.54 -1.78 -2.95
C GLU A 251 9.77 -2.69 -3.02
N SER A 252 10.20 -3.21 -1.87
CA SER A 252 11.37 -4.06 -1.73
C SER A 252 11.11 -5.25 -0.82
N PRO A 253 11.47 -6.50 -1.25
CA PRO A 253 11.39 -7.68 -0.39
C PRO A 253 12.17 -7.54 0.92
N ALA A 254 13.30 -6.82 0.92
CA ALA A 254 14.13 -6.63 2.11
C ALA A 254 13.40 -5.89 3.24
N MET A 255 12.45 -5.02 2.92
CA MET A 255 11.65 -4.29 3.93
C MET A 255 10.80 -5.21 4.80
N HIS A 256 10.41 -6.39 4.31
CA HIS A 256 9.64 -7.36 5.10
C HIS A 256 10.40 -8.01 6.26
N ALA A 257 11.70 -7.73 6.41
CA ALA A 257 12.43 -8.04 7.65
C ALA A 257 11.96 -7.18 8.85
N ALA A 258 11.40 -6.00 8.58
CA ALA A 258 10.99 -5.05 9.60
C ALA A 258 9.53 -4.57 9.48
N PHE A 259 8.94 -4.65 8.31
CA PHE A 259 7.60 -4.13 8.04
C PHE A 259 6.58 -5.23 7.85
N ASP A 260 5.39 -5.01 8.33
CA ASP A 260 4.24 -5.88 8.09
C ASP A 260 3.81 -5.81 6.62
N MET A 261 3.87 -4.62 6.02
CA MET A 261 3.38 -4.35 4.67
C MET A 261 4.29 -3.40 3.90
N THR A 262 4.34 -3.57 2.59
CA THR A 262 4.96 -2.64 1.64
C THR A 262 3.98 -2.21 0.56
N TYR A 263 4.27 -1.13 -0.14
CA TYR A 263 3.46 -0.65 -1.27
C TYR A 263 3.48 -1.62 -2.45
N GLY A 264 2.39 -1.68 -3.19
CA GLY A 264 2.25 -2.37 -4.46
C GLY A 264 2.23 -1.39 -5.63
N TRP A 265 3.27 -0.55 -5.76
CA TRP A 265 3.39 0.45 -6.82
C TRP A 265 3.31 -0.15 -8.21
N GLU A 266 3.96 -1.28 -8.42
CA GLU A 266 3.96 -1.95 -9.71
C GLU A 266 2.54 -2.36 -10.13
N LEU A 267 1.72 -2.91 -9.21
CA LEU A 267 0.33 -3.22 -9.52
C LEU A 267 -0.48 -1.96 -9.83
N HIS A 268 -0.28 -0.90 -9.05
CA HIS A 268 -0.92 0.39 -9.27
C HIS A 268 -0.64 0.93 -10.68
N HIS A 269 0.64 0.98 -11.10
CA HIS A 269 1.02 1.41 -12.44
C HIS A 269 0.44 0.51 -13.53
N LEU A 270 0.51 -0.82 -13.33
CA LEU A 270 -0.06 -1.80 -14.26
C LEU A 270 -1.57 -1.60 -14.43
N LEU A 271 -2.31 -1.36 -13.34
CA LEU A 271 -3.76 -1.08 -13.41
C LEU A 271 -4.08 0.21 -14.17
N ASN A 272 -3.28 1.27 -13.99
CA ASN A 272 -3.41 2.49 -14.80
C ASN A 272 -3.20 2.21 -16.30
N GLU A 273 -2.18 1.43 -16.65
CA GLU A 273 -1.88 1.09 -18.05
C GLU A 273 -2.93 0.14 -18.66
N ILE A 274 -3.43 -0.83 -17.90
CA ILE A 274 -4.53 -1.71 -18.33
C ILE A 274 -5.80 -0.88 -18.50
N SER A 275 -6.13 0.01 -17.59
CA SER A 275 -7.32 0.86 -17.64
C SER A 275 -7.37 1.70 -18.90
N THR A 276 -6.22 2.21 -19.35
CA THR A 276 -6.09 3.01 -20.59
C THR A 276 -5.84 2.18 -21.86
N GLY A 277 -5.79 0.85 -21.77
CA GLY A 277 -5.55 -0.04 -22.92
C GLY A 277 -4.10 -0.10 -23.38
N LYS A 278 -3.16 0.48 -22.67
CA LYS A 278 -1.72 0.43 -22.98
C LYS A 278 -1.11 -0.94 -22.70
N ARG A 279 -1.71 -1.70 -21.78
CA ARG A 279 -1.32 -3.07 -21.42
C ARG A 279 -2.50 -4.02 -21.45
N SER A 280 -2.21 -5.29 -21.70
CA SER A 280 -3.15 -6.40 -21.61
C SER A 280 -3.34 -6.87 -20.17
N THR A 281 -4.54 -7.37 -19.85
CA THR A 281 -4.81 -8.05 -18.56
C THR A 281 -3.96 -9.31 -18.36
N ALA A 282 -3.39 -9.90 -19.43
CA ALA A 282 -2.45 -11.03 -19.32
C ALA A 282 -1.17 -10.68 -18.52
N GLU A 283 -0.83 -9.39 -18.41
CA GLU A 283 0.29 -8.94 -17.57
C GLU A 283 0.05 -9.19 -16.07
N LEU A 284 -1.20 -9.26 -15.64
CA LEU A 284 -1.55 -9.55 -14.25
C LEU A 284 -1.09 -10.95 -13.83
N ASP A 285 -1.18 -11.96 -14.69
CA ASP A 285 -0.68 -13.30 -14.39
C ASP A 285 0.83 -13.29 -14.18
N ARG A 286 1.58 -12.56 -15.00
CA ARG A 286 3.03 -12.41 -14.88
C ARG A 286 3.40 -11.65 -13.60
N TYR A 287 2.65 -10.60 -13.28
CA TYR A 287 2.83 -9.84 -12.04
C TYR A 287 2.66 -10.74 -10.82
N PHE A 288 1.53 -11.43 -10.68
CA PHE A 288 1.26 -12.26 -9.50
C PHE A 288 2.24 -13.43 -9.37
N ALA A 289 2.58 -14.12 -10.47
CA ALA A 289 3.58 -15.18 -10.47
C ALA A 289 4.97 -14.69 -10.01
N ARG A 290 5.35 -13.47 -10.42
CA ARG A 290 6.61 -12.86 -9.97
C ARG A 290 6.54 -12.44 -8.49
N GLN A 291 5.42 -11.89 -8.01
CA GLN A 291 5.24 -11.56 -6.60
C GLN A 291 5.38 -12.80 -5.70
N ASP A 292 4.87 -13.95 -6.12
CA ASP A 292 5.01 -15.22 -5.40
C ASP A 292 6.46 -15.71 -5.30
N THR A 293 7.30 -15.33 -6.28
CA THR A 293 8.73 -15.67 -6.29
C THR A 293 9.56 -14.69 -5.47
N LEU A 294 9.23 -13.39 -5.54
CA LEU A 294 10.04 -12.33 -4.92
C LEU A 294 9.77 -12.17 -3.43
N TYR A 295 8.52 -12.31 -3.02
CA TYR A 295 8.11 -12.03 -1.64
C TYR A 295 7.82 -13.32 -0.88
N GLY A 296 8.29 -13.41 0.34
CA GLY A 296 7.96 -14.52 1.22
C GLY A 296 6.45 -14.67 1.47
N PRO A 297 6.01 -15.83 1.96
CA PRO A 297 4.58 -16.11 2.16
C PRO A 297 3.90 -15.17 3.16
N GLY A 298 4.65 -14.56 4.08
CA GLY A 298 4.15 -13.61 5.08
C GLY A 298 3.96 -12.18 4.58
N ALA A 299 4.43 -11.84 3.39
CA ALA A 299 4.42 -10.46 2.92
C ALA A 299 3.01 -9.94 2.61
N TYR A 300 2.64 -8.79 3.20
CA TYR A 300 1.47 -8.01 2.79
C TYR A 300 1.87 -6.97 1.74
N ARG A 301 0.92 -6.68 0.84
CA ARG A 301 1.07 -5.64 -0.16
C ARG A 301 -0.09 -4.65 -0.04
N MET A 302 0.18 -3.35 0.07
CA MET A 302 -0.87 -2.35 -0.02
C MET A 302 -1.25 -2.15 -1.48
N TYR A 303 -2.50 -2.43 -1.84
CA TYR A 303 -3.02 -2.21 -3.19
C TYR A 303 -4.02 -1.06 -3.19
N PHE A 304 -3.93 -0.21 -4.19
CA PHE A 304 -4.70 1.04 -4.25
C PHE A 304 -4.90 1.52 -5.69
N THR A 305 -5.92 2.32 -5.89
CA THR A 305 -6.17 3.04 -7.14
C THR A 305 -5.82 4.53 -7.04
N SER A 306 -5.77 5.06 -5.81
CA SER A 306 -5.32 6.43 -5.52
C SER A 306 -4.74 6.53 -4.11
N ASN A 307 -3.96 7.57 -3.86
CA ASN A 307 -3.46 8.06 -2.59
C ASN A 307 -3.24 9.58 -2.69
N HIS A 308 -2.69 10.21 -1.64
CA HIS A 308 -2.43 11.64 -1.63
C HIS A 308 -1.48 12.11 -2.74
N ASP A 309 -0.44 11.32 -3.07
CA ASP A 309 0.52 11.65 -4.12
C ASP A 309 -0.10 11.52 -5.51
N GLU A 310 -0.70 10.37 -5.79
CA GLU A 310 -1.35 10.14 -7.07
C GLU A 310 -2.42 11.19 -7.37
N ASN A 311 -3.27 11.49 -6.37
CA ASN A 311 -4.31 12.50 -6.54
C ASN A 311 -3.74 13.89 -6.80
N SER A 312 -2.73 14.31 -6.05
CA SER A 312 -2.19 15.67 -6.16
C SER A 312 -1.31 15.87 -7.38
N TRP A 313 -0.49 14.86 -7.75
CA TRP A 313 0.58 15.02 -8.73
C TRP A 313 0.31 14.34 -10.07
N GLN A 314 -0.31 13.16 -10.08
CA GLN A 314 -0.53 12.38 -11.30
C GLN A 314 -1.95 12.56 -11.87
N GLY A 315 -2.90 12.91 -11.02
CA GLY A 315 -4.29 13.12 -11.39
C GLY A 315 -5.26 12.27 -10.58
N THR A 316 -6.54 12.64 -10.66
CA THR A 316 -7.60 11.86 -10.04
C THR A 316 -7.67 10.45 -10.65
N GLU A 317 -8.29 9.49 -9.96
CA GLU A 317 -8.49 8.15 -10.53
C GLU A 317 -9.33 8.20 -11.82
N PHE A 318 -10.24 9.18 -11.95
CA PHE A 318 -11.02 9.39 -13.17
C PHE A 318 -10.18 9.87 -14.34
N GLU A 319 -9.20 10.77 -14.10
CA GLU A 319 -8.26 11.23 -15.13
C GLU A 319 -7.32 10.10 -15.58
N ARG A 320 -6.90 9.25 -14.64
CA ARG A 320 -5.92 8.18 -14.90
C ARG A 320 -6.56 6.90 -15.44
N MET A 321 -7.72 6.50 -14.93
CA MET A 321 -8.34 5.20 -15.19
C MET A 321 -9.71 5.31 -15.89
N GLY A 322 -10.33 6.50 -15.92
CA GLY A 322 -11.69 6.68 -16.44
C GLY A 322 -12.70 5.82 -15.69
N ALA A 323 -13.64 5.21 -16.40
CA ALA A 323 -14.63 4.30 -15.83
C ALA A 323 -14.02 3.00 -15.27
N ASN A 324 -12.76 2.72 -15.60
CA ASN A 324 -12.06 1.52 -15.13
C ASN A 324 -11.54 1.60 -13.68
N HIS A 325 -11.71 2.74 -12.98
CA HIS A 325 -11.34 2.84 -11.58
C HIS A 325 -12.08 1.82 -10.70
N VAL A 326 -13.35 1.53 -11.01
CA VAL A 326 -14.17 0.55 -10.26
C VAL A 326 -13.63 -0.88 -10.39
N PRO A 327 -13.50 -1.48 -11.60
CA PRO A 327 -12.93 -2.82 -11.73
C PRO A 327 -11.45 -2.90 -11.25
N ALA A 328 -10.68 -1.83 -11.35
CA ALA A 328 -9.34 -1.76 -10.80
C ALA A 328 -9.35 -1.85 -9.26
N PHE A 329 -10.27 -1.15 -8.58
CA PHE A 329 -10.39 -1.25 -7.13
C PHE A 329 -10.91 -2.63 -6.69
N VAL A 330 -11.86 -3.24 -7.41
CA VAL A 330 -12.28 -4.63 -7.13
C VAL A 330 -11.08 -5.58 -7.15
N LEU A 331 -10.21 -5.44 -8.15
CA LEU A 331 -8.99 -6.24 -8.24
C LEU A 331 -8.05 -5.95 -7.06
N SER A 332 -7.80 -4.69 -6.73
CA SER A 332 -6.96 -4.27 -5.60
C SER A 332 -7.45 -4.84 -4.26
N ALA A 333 -8.78 -4.90 -4.05
CA ALA A 333 -9.36 -5.39 -2.80
C ALA A 333 -9.40 -6.93 -2.70
N THR A 334 -9.38 -7.65 -3.84
CA THR A 334 -9.58 -9.11 -3.88
C THR A 334 -8.33 -9.91 -4.26
N ALA A 335 -7.29 -9.26 -4.80
CA ALA A 335 -6.06 -9.94 -5.17
C ALA A 335 -5.30 -10.52 -3.98
N ALA A 336 -4.50 -11.55 -4.26
CA ALA A 336 -3.71 -12.24 -3.24
C ALA A 336 -2.69 -11.31 -2.58
N ARG A 337 -2.43 -11.55 -1.29
CA ARG A 337 -1.49 -10.80 -0.43
C ARG A 337 -1.90 -9.34 -0.18
N GLY A 338 -2.97 -8.84 -0.83
CA GLY A 338 -3.35 -7.44 -0.83
C GLY A 338 -4.16 -7.02 0.40
N MET A 339 -3.80 -5.87 0.97
CA MET A 339 -4.65 -5.06 1.83
C MET A 339 -5.03 -3.81 1.03
N PRO A 340 -6.32 -3.54 0.82
CA PRO A 340 -6.74 -2.38 0.03
C PRO A 340 -6.57 -1.08 0.83
N LEU A 341 -6.16 -0.03 0.13
CA LEU A 341 -6.23 1.35 0.58
C LEU A 341 -7.36 2.07 -0.14
N LEU A 342 -8.22 2.72 0.61
CA LEU A 342 -9.19 3.70 0.15
C LEU A 342 -8.71 5.11 0.53
N TYR A 343 -8.54 5.98 -0.46
CA TYR A 343 -8.13 7.37 -0.23
C TYR A 343 -9.34 8.27 0.00
N THR A 344 -9.18 9.27 0.86
CA THR A 344 -10.19 10.28 1.21
C THR A 344 -10.93 10.80 -0.01
N GLY A 345 -12.26 10.64 -0.03
CA GLY A 345 -13.14 11.16 -1.06
C GLY A 345 -13.45 10.19 -2.21
N GLN A 346 -12.78 9.04 -2.33
CA GLN A 346 -13.11 8.04 -3.35
C GLN A 346 -14.58 7.57 -3.22
N GLU A 347 -15.08 7.43 -1.99
CA GLU A 347 -16.45 7.00 -1.71
C GLU A 347 -17.54 8.00 -2.13
N VAL A 348 -17.16 9.22 -2.46
CA VAL A 348 -18.05 10.24 -3.05
C VAL A 348 -17.61 10.65 -4.46
N SER A 349 -16.87 9.79 -5.12
CA SER A 349 -16.39 10.01 -6.50
C SER A 349 -15.66 11.34 -6.68
N LEU A 350 -14.80 11.71 -5.74
CA LEU A 350 -14.07 12.98 -5.76
C LEU A 350 -13.19 13.08 -7.02
N ASN A 351 -13.66 13.81 -8.03
CA ASN A 351 -12.92 14.08 -9.24
C ASN A 351 -12.24 15.45 -9.18
N LYS A 352 -11.37 15.61 -8.17
CA LYS A 352 -10.64 16.84 -7.92
C LYS A 352 -9.24 16.51 -7.42
N ARG A 353 -8.21 17.12 -8.03
CA ARG A 353 -6.86 17.09 -7.49
C ARG A 353 -6.79 18.02 -6.29
N LEU A 354 -6.57 17.47 -5.11
CA LEU A 354 -6.42 18.25 -3.89
C LEU A 354 -5.06 18.97 -3.90
N ARG A 355 -5.08 20.28 -3.61
CA ARG A 355 -3.85 21.09 -3.58
C ARG A 355 -3.00 20.72 -2.38
N PHE A 356 -1.79 20.26 -2.65
CA PHE A 356 -0.91 19.68 -1.63
C PHE A 356 -0.45 20.69 -0.56
N PHE A 357 -0.09 21.89 -0.95
CA PHE A 357 0.50 22.92 -0.07
C PHE A 357 -0.51 23.91 0.51
N GLU A 358 -1.80 23.70 0.23
CA GLU A 358 -2.86 24.66 0.55
C GLU A 358 -4.03 23.99 1.26
N LYS A 359 -4.91 24.79 1.87
CA LYS A 359 -6.22 24.33 2.31
C LYS A 359 -7.09 24.08 1.06
N ASP A 360 -7.55 22.85 0.91
CA ASP A 360 -8.40 22.44 -0.20
C ASP A 360 -9.35 21.32 0.23
N THR A 361 -10.59 21.65 0.52
CA THR A 361 -11.54 20.74 1.15
C THR A 361 -12.12 19.73 0.16
N VAL A 362 -12.34 18.51 0.62
CA VAL A 362 -13.09 17.47 -0.09
C VAL A 362 -14.53 17.92 -0.27
N ASP A 363 -15.05 17.75 -1.47
CA ASP A 363 -16.48 17.92 -1.75
C ASP A 363 -17.22 16.60 -1.49
N TRP A 364 -17.96 16.55 -0.39
CA TRP A 364 -18.73 15.38 0.03
C TRP A 364 -20.09 15.25 -0.68
N SER A 365 -20.47 16.18 -1.57
CA SER A 365 -21.74 16.18 -2.29
C SER A 365 -21.75 15.35 -3.57
N GLY A 366 -20.60 14.78 -3.97
CA GLY A 366 -20.46 13.99 -5.19
C GLY A 366 -21.27 12.69 -5.20
N PRO A 367 -21.38 12.02 -6.35
CA PRO A 367 -22.08 10.74 -6.47
C PRO A 367 -21.47 9.69 -5.54
N SER A 368 -22.34 9.09 -4.68
CA SER A 368 -21.85 8.16 -3.66
C SER A 368 -21.55 6.78 -4.24
N LEU A 369 -20.33 6.31 -4.00
CA LEU A 369 -19.88 4.92 -4.15
C LEU A 369 -19.75 4.21 -2.78
N ALA A 370 -20.21 4.83 -1.69
CA ALA A 370 -20.05 4.29 -0.35
C ALA A 370 -20.65 2.87 -0.19
N ASP A 371 -21.80 2.60 -0.81
CA ASP A 371 -22.42 1.26 -0.77
C ASP A 371 -21.59 0.22 -1.52
N PHE A 372 -20.95 0.60 -2.62
CA PHE A 372 -20.03 -0.26 -3.37
C PHE A 372 -18.79 -0.60 -2.51
N TYR A 373 -18.11 0.41 -1.96
CA TYR A 373 -16.94 0.19 -1.12
C TYR A 373 -17.29 -0.61 0.12
N ARG A 374 -18.37 -0.27 0.82
CA ARG A 374 -18.85 -1.02 1.98
C ARG A 374 -19.11 -2.48 1.65
N ALA A 375 -19.79 -2.79 0.54
CA ALA A 375 -20.08 -4.16 0.15
C ALA A 375 -18.80 -4.94 -0.18
N LEU A 376 -17.79 -4.28 -0.76
CA LEU A 376 -16.53 -4.90 -1.10
C LEU A 376 -15.63 -5.14 0.13
N LEU A 377 -15.62 -4.21 1.07
CA LEU A 377 -14.89 -4.36 2.33
C LEU A 377 -15.56 -5.41 3.24
N ASP A 378 -16.90 -5.43 3.34
CA ASP A 378 -17.67 -6.48 4.02
C ASP A 378 -17.41 -7.88 3.41
N LEU A 379 -17.28 -7.96 2.08
CA LEU A 379 -16.86 -9.19 1.42
C LEU A 379 -15.48 -9.64 1.91
N LYS A 380 -14.51 -8.72 1.94
CA LYS A 380 -13.14 -9.02 2.35
C LYS A 380 -13.06 -9.50 3.80
N GLU A 381 -13.81 -8.85 4.69
CA GLU A 381 -13.88 -9.23 6.11
C GLU A 381 -14.48 -10.63 6.30
N ARG A 382 -15.56 -10.93 5.58
CA ARG A 382 -16.33 -12.19 5.76
C ARG A 382 -15.79 -13.38 5.01
N GLN A 383 -14.95 -13.19 3.97
CA GLN A 383 -14.49 -14.29 3.15
C GLN A 383 -13.05 -14.69 3.51
N PRO A 384 -12.84 -15.82 4.19
CA PRO A 384 -11.49 -16.28 4.55
C PRO A 384 -10.54 -16.39 3.37
N ALA A 385 -11.06 -16.68 2.17
CA ALA A 385 -10.26 -16.71 0.94
C ALA A 385 -9.64 -15.35 0.60
N LEU A 386 -10.23 -14.22 1.03
CA LEU A 386 -9.76 -12.87 0.73
C LEU A 386 -8.91 -12.25 1.85
N ALA A 387 -8.63 -12.98 2.93
CA ALA A 387 -7.78 -12.46 3.99
C ALA A 387 -6.41 -12.00 3.44
N ASN A 388 -5.79 -11.05 4.14
CA ASN A 388 -4.51 -10.44 3.77
C ASN A 388 -3.34 -11.40 3.95
N GLY A 389 -2.27 -11.18 3.19
CA GLY A 389 -1.02 -11.93 3.32
C GLY A 389 -1.21 -13.45 3.30
N PRO A 390 -0.61 -14.18 4.25
CA PRO A 390 -0.62 -15.64 4.27
C PRO A 390 -1.94 -16.24 4.73
N TRP A 391 -2.86 -15.45 5.29
CA TRP A 391 -4.15 -15.96 5.78
C TRP A 391 -5.21 -16.08 4.68
N GLY A 392 -5.02 -15.45 3.53
CA GLY A 392 -5.90 -15.59 2.38
C GLY A 392 -5.70 -16.91 1.61
N GLY A 393 -6.61 -17.16 0.69
CA GLY A 393 -6.52 -18.29 -0.24
C GLY A 393 -5.54 -18.03 -1.37
N ALA A 394 -5.05 -19.08 -2.01
CA ALA A 394 -4.26 -18.98 -3.23
C ALA A 394 -5.08 -18.30 -4.34
N GLN A 395 -4.44 -17.47 -5.14
CA GLN A 395 -5.02 -16.92 -6.35
C GLN A 395 -4.70 -17.80 -7.53
N THR A 396 -5.75 -18.27 -8.21
CA THR A 396 -5.60 -19.11 -9.40
C THR A 396 -6.28 -18.42 -10.57
N PRO A 397 -5.54 -18.04 -11.63
CA PRO A 397 -6.12 -17.49 -12.83
C PRO A 397 -7.14 -18.43 -13.44
N LEU A 398 -8.28 -17.90 -13.88
CA LEU A 398 -9.29 -18.65 -14.61
C LEU A 398 -9.12 -18.38 -16.10
N ARG A 399 -8.89 -19.43 -16.88
CA ARG A 399 -8.72 -19.29 -18.33
C ARG A 399 -10.02 -18.82 -18.99
N THR A 400 -9.96 -17.70 -19.70
CA THR A 400 -11.09 -17.13 -20.41
C THR A 400 -10.73 -16.83 -21.87
N ASN A 401 -11.76 -16.65 -22.72
CA ASN A 401 -11.60 -16.15 -24.08
C ASN A 401 -11.85 -14.62 -24.17
N GLY A 402 -11.79 -13.91 -23.02
CA GLY A 402 -12.10 -12.47 -22.94
C GLY A 402 -11.02 -11.53 -23.53
N GLY A 403 -9.97 -12.07 -24.14
CA GLY A 403 -8.89 -11.27 -24.75
C GLY A 403 -8.12 -10.42 -23.74
N ASP A 404 -7.66 -9.27 -24.24
CA ASP A 404 -6.75 -8.39 -23.50
C ASP A 404 -7.42 -7.48 -22.44
N ARG A 405 -8.75 -7.52 -22.34
CA ARG A 405 -9.52 -6.60 -21.48
C ARG A 405 -10.23 -7.27 -20.32
N VAL A 406 -10.29 -8.59 -20.29
CA VAL A 406 -10.96 -9.35 -19.22
C VAL A 406 -9.93 -10.12 -18.41
N TYR A 407 -10.02 -10.03 -17.10
CA TYR A 407 -9.25 -10.85 -16.18
C TYR A 407 -10.17 -11.57 -15.22
N ALA A 408 -9.95 -12.87 -15.02
CA ALA A 408 -10.72 -13.66 -14.06
C ALA A 408 -9.80 -14.59 -13.27
N PHE A 409 -10.11 -14.75 -11.99
CA PHE A 409 -9.38 -15.63 -11.08
C PHE A 409 -10.26 -16.12 -9.95
N THR A 410 -9.82 -17.14 -9.27
CA THR A 410 -10.39 -17.60 -8.01
C THR A 410 -9.42 -17.37 -6.87
N ARG A 411 -9.95 -17.06 -5.69
CA ARG A 411 -9.27 -17.15 -4.39
C ARG A 411 -9.92 -18.29 -3.63
N THR A 412 -9.13 -19.25 -3.20
CA THR A 412 -9.68 -20.43 -2.51
C THR A 412 -8.91 -20.70 -1.23
N ARG A 413 -9.64 -20.83 -0.12
CA ARG A 413 -9.14 -21.28 1.17
C ARG A 413 -10.14 -22.26 1.77
N ASP A 414 -9.70 -23.48 2.01
CA ASP A 414 -10.55 -24.57 2.48
C ASP A 414 -11.80 -24.75 1.58
N ALA A 415 -12.99 -24.71 2.14
CA ALA A 415 -14.24 -24.77 1.37
C ALA A 415 -14.71 -23.42 0.81
N ASN A 416 -14.06 -22.31 1.18
CA ASN A 416 -14.45 -20.97 0.74
C ASN A 416 -13.75 -20.60 -0.56
N THR A 417 -14.53 -20.27 -1.58
CA THR A 417 -14.02 -19.83 -2.88
C THR A 417 -14.72 -18.53 -3.29
N VAL A 418 -13.90 -17.55 -3.67
CA VAL A 418 -14.36 -16.30 -4.29
C VAL A 418 -13.84 -16.27 -5.73
N LEU A 419 -14.76 -16.24 -6.70
CA LEU A 419 -14.45 -16.01 -8.10
C LEU A 419 -14.63 -14.51 -8.40
N VAL A 420 -13.60 -13.90 -8.96
CA VAL A 420 -13.59 -12.51 -9.39
C VAL A 420 -13.35 -12.46 -10.89
N ALA A 421 -14.16 -11.70 -11.60
CA ALA A 421 -13.96 -11.40 -13.01
C ALA A 421 -14.15 -9.90 -13.24
N VAL A 422 -13.20 -9.25 -13.90
CA VAL A 422 -13.22 -7.82 -14.21
C VAL A 422 -13.10 -7.60 -15.71
N ASN A 423 -13.81 -6.58 -16.22
CA ASN A 423 -13.79 -6.19 -17.62
C ASN A 423 -13.38 -4.71 -17.73
N PHE A 424 -12.22 -4.46 -18.31
CA PHE A 424 -11.69 -3.13 -18.60
C PHE A 424 -12.07 -2.62 -19.99
N GLY A 425 -12.94 -3.33 -20.70
CA GLY A 425 -13.40 -2.97 -22.05
C GLY A 425 -14.64 -2.07 -22.03
N ASP A 426 -14.81 -1.32 -23.11
CA ASP A 426 -15.91 -0.36 -23.32
C ASP A 426 -17.25 -1.03 -23.67
N ALA A 427 -17.25 -2.36 -23.86
CA ALA A 427 -18.46 -3.13 -24.15
C ALA A 427 -18.66 -4.26 -23.13
N PRO A 428 -19.91 -4.68 -22.85
CA PRO A 428 -20.17 -5.88 -22.09
C PRO A 428 -19.51 -7.10 -22.74
N ALA A 429 -18.94 -7.98 -21.93
CA ALA A 429 -18.26 -9.18 -22.41
C ALA A 429 -18.98 -10.43 -21.92
N ARG A 430 -19.34 -11.33 -22.85
CA ARG A 430 -19.71 -12.71 -22.50
C ARG A 430 -18.49 -13.58 -22.74
N VAL A 431 -17.87 -14.04 -21.67
CA VAL A 431 -16.63 -14.80 -21.76
C VAL A 431 -16.86 -16.26 -21.37
N ALA A 432 -16.38 -17.16 -22.23
CA ALA A 432 -16.26 -18.58 -21.88
C ALA A 432 -15.09 -18.74 -20.91
N TYR A 433 -15.25 -19.59 -19.90
CA TYR A 433 -14.21 -19.96 -18.97
C TYR A 433 -14.01 -21.48 -18.88
N GLN A 434 -12.82 -21.90 -18.44
CA GLN A 434 -12.45 -23.28 -18.26
C GLN A 434 -11.60 -23.46 -16.98
N GLY A 435 -11.72 -24.63 -16.37
CA GLY A 435 -10.86 -25.01 -15.26
C GLY A 435 -11.28 -24.44 -13.90
N LEU A 436 -12.58 -24.13 -13.71
CA LEU A 436 -13.08 -23.82 -12.37
C LEU A 436 -12.96 -25.05 -11.47
N ALA A 437 -12.06 -24.98 -10.48
CA ALA A 437 -11.71 -26.12 -9.63
C ALA A 437 -12.85 -26.55 -8.70
N GLN A 438 -13.72 -25.62 -8.32
CA GLN A 438 -14.85 -25.89 -7.43
C GLN A 438 -16.18 -25.51 -8.11
N PRO A 439 -16.73 -26.36 -9.01
CA PRO A 439 -18.05 -26.11 -9.58
C PRO A 439 -19.14 -26.26 -8.51
N GLY A 440 -20.29 -25.61 -8.73
CA GLY A 440 -21.43 -25.65 -7.81
C GLY A 440 -22.26 -24.39 -7.82
N GLU A 441 -23.09 -24.21 -6.81
CA GLU A 441 -23.90 -23.00 -6.65
C GLU A 441 -23.08 -21.92 -5.95
N TYR A 442 -22.92 -20.80 -6.64
CA TYR A 442 -22.32 -19.55 -6.13
C TYR A 442 -23.40 -18.52 -5.84
N THR A 443 -23.08 -17.53 -5.02
CA THR A 443 -23.90 -16.34 -4.81
C THR A 443 -23.17 -15.15 -5.40
N ASP A 444 -23.80 -14.41 -6.32
CA ASP A 444 -23.28 -13.10 -6.73
C ASP A 444 -23.34 -12.15 -5.53
N TRP A 445 -22.17 -11.68 -5.12
CA TRP A 445 -22.06 -10.90 -3.89
C TRP A 445 -22.84 -9.58 -3.93
N PHE A 446 -22.84 -8.91 -5.07
CA PHE A 446 -23.50 -7.62 -5.25
C PHE A 446 -24.98 -7.79 -5.64
N ALA A 447 -25.30 -8.68 -6.57
CA ALA A 447 -26.66 -8.91 -7.03
C ALA A 447 -27.49 -9.78 -6.06
N LYS A 448 -26.85 -10.44 -5.08
CA LYS A 448 -27.46 -11.37 -4.10
C LYS A 448 -28.26 -12.53 -4.75
N SER A 449 -27.91 -12.85 -5.98
CA SER A 449 -28.55 -13.92 -6.76
C SER A 449 -27.71 -15.20 -6.80
N LYS A 450 -28.38 -16.35 -6.95
CA LYS A 450 -27.71 -17.64 -7.10
C LYS A 450 -27.26 -17.85 -8.54
N VAL A 451 -26.04 -18.33 -8.72
CA VAL A 451 -25.41 -18.56 -10.02
C VAL A 451 -24.79 -19.96 -10.01
N PRO A 452 -25.39 -20.94 -10.73
CA PRO A 452 -24.79 -22.25 -10.88
C PRO A 452 -23.59 -22.17 -11.85
N LEU A 453 -22.43 -22.64 -11.40
CA LEU A 453 -21.21 -22.68 -12.19
C LEU A 453 -20.73 -24.13 -12.35
N ALA A 454 -20.50 -24.53 -13.60
CA ALA A 454 -19.83 -25.77 -13.93
C ALA A 454 -18.32 -25.57 -14.03
N ALA A 455 -17.54 -26.63 -14.21
CA ALA A 455 -16.09 -26.55 -14.41
C ALA A 455 -15.70 -25.76 -15.68
N THR A 456 -16.62 -25.74 -16.64
CA THR A 456 -16.56 -24.92 -17.86
C THR A 456 -17.90 -24.21 -18.05
N GLY A 457 -17.90 -22.97 -18.53
CA GLY A 457 -19.15 -22.22 -18.70
C GLY A 457 -18.90 -20.85 -19.31
N SER A 458 -19.83 -19.93 -19.07
CA SER A 458 -19.68 -18.54 -19.48
C SER A 458 -20.12 -17.58 -18.37
N LEU A 459 -19.49 -16.38 -18.36
CA LEU A 459 -19.83 -15.26 -17.49
C LEU A 459 -20.16 -14.05 -18.34
N ASP A 460 -21.23 -13.35 -17.97
CA ASP A 460 -21.57 -12.04 -18.54
C ASP A 460 -21.02 -10.97 -17.60
N ILE A 461 -20.12 -10.11 -18.08
CA ILE A 461 -19.45 -9.06 -17.31
C ILE A 461 -19.77 -7.72 -17.95
N PRO A 462 -20.32 -6.74 -17.23
CA PRO A 462 -20.62 -5.41 -17.78
C PRO A 462 -19.36 -4.73 -18.36
N ALA A 463 -19.55 -3.75 -19.26
CA ALA A 463 -18.49 -2.83 -19.64
C ALA A 463 -17.98 -2.08 -18.40
N HIS A 464 -16.68 -1.88 -18.28
CA HIS A 464 -16.02 -1.24 -17.13
C HIS A 464 -16.51 -1.83 -15.79
N GLY A 465 -16.75 -3.13 -15.76
CA GLY A 465 -17.48 -3.77 -14.68
C GLY A 465 -16.83 -5.04 -14.14
N TYR A 466 -17.58 -5.70 -13.30
CA TYR A 466 -17.06 -6.87 -12.57
C TYR A 466 -18.18 -7.89 -12.26
N ARG A 467 -17.74 -9.09 -11.89
CA ARG A 467 -18.52 -10.12 -11.18
C ARG A 467 -17.70 -10.60 -9.99
N VAL A 468 -18.36 -10.72 -8.85
CA VAL A 468 -17.78 -11.33 -7.64
C VAL A 468 -18.76 -12.37 -7.13
N LEU A 469 -18.36 -13.63 -7.22
CA LEU A 469 -19.20 -14.77 -6.93
C LEU A 469 -18.58 -15.57 -5.77
N VAL A 470 -19.36 -15.89 -4.75
CA VAL A 470 -18.90 -16.52 -3.50
C VAL A 470 -19.56 -17.87 -3.31
N ARG A 471 -18.75 -18.84 -2.90
CA ARG A 471 -19.18 -20.17 -2.49
C ARG A 471 -18.59 -20.55 -1.15
#